data_44e1e6a887ec32e1b4d659d33d84515f
#
_entry.id   44e1e6a887ec32e1b4d659d33d84515f
#
_cell.length_a   1.000
_cell.length_b   1.000
_cell.length_c   1.000
_cell.angle_alpha   90.00
_cell.angle_beta   90.00
_cell.angle_gamma   90.00
#
_symmetry.space_group_name_H-M   'P 1'
#
loop_
_entity.id
_entity.type
_entity.pdbx_description
1 polymer ?
#
loop_
_entity_poly.entity_id
_entity_poly.type
_entity_poly.pdbx_seq_one_letter_code
_entity_poly.pdbx_strand_id
1 'polypeptide(L)'
;SNTRGTRRVRAIAVHASAALMPVATHTYIFINGTQRPQTDGVVGQSRFLSSIRDHAVYGPLLDDGLNALPAVSIIKPSGIGSSEGETSIELISNDGSEPGFQIDCGIKLVGGASTGSPKNNFRCYFRSQYGAPKLRYPLFANHPYTEGGSEIFDVIQLRSASHDNFFWMGQTNHPPSPFRDADALYIRNRFTWDVEMLMGHLSLHGRWAHCYLNGVYHGIYQIHERPMHHYLDKYLGGDPEDYHYTNSSRSGSDHGGGDSWSTAWNQVKSAASAGGQQSKDWINWRSLADNQLLYFYFGNDWDWTSNHNWMAAGPKDPGVGGWRFYSWDVDVSMYNVNEHNLGRNTPNGVFPAMMNHEEFRVYFRDRVYKHCFHDGVLRANGLRDAFDYRVDELWTAIIPESARWQPGSTHSAPWDRDGEWQVEIDYMRNTFFPGRTAVLLDQLRAQGWYPVDAPEFTPHGGAVNAGFSPIINAPSGRIYVTTDGSDPRLPGGAVNPGAQAYNGSSTTT
;
A
#
# COMPACT_ATOMS: atom_id res chain seq x y z
N SER A 1 25.86 34.02 -12.45
CA SER A 1 24.71 33.55 -11.66
C SER A 1 24.77 32.04 -11.54
N ASN A 2 24.98 31.58 -10.35
CA ASN A 2 25.17 30.16 -10.03
C ASN A 2 23.92 29.36 -10.30
N THR A 3 23.90 28.61 -11.37
CA THR A 3 22.86 27.65 -11.71
C THR A 3 23.03 26.39 -10.87
N ARG A 4 22.28 26.26 -9.80
CA ARG A 4 22.39 25.12 -8.87
C ARG A 4 21.24 24.14 -9.10
N GLY A 5 21.12 23.56 -10.31
CA GLY A 5 20.24 22.44 -10.59
C GLY A 5 18.73 22.67 -10.47
N THR A 6 18.26 23.72 -9.79
CA THR A 6 16.82 24.00 -9.64
C THR A 6 16.55 25.49 -9.58
N ARG A 7 15.51 25.94 -10.29
CA ARG A 7 14.99 27.30 -10.23
C ARG A 7 13.52 27.29 -9.84
N ARG A 8 13.17 28.13 -8.89
CA ARG A 8 11.80 28.41 -8.49
C ARG A 8 11.48 29.81 -8.95
N VAL A 9 10.42 29.99 -9.67
CA VAL A 9 9.92 31.29 -10.12
C VAL A 9 8.54 31.50 -9.53
N ARG A 10 8.36 32.61 -8.82
CA ARG A 10 7.05 33.07 -8.37
C ARG A 10 6.78 34.42 -9.02
N ALA A 11 5.63 34.57 -9.62
CA ALA A 11 5.25 35.78 -10.32
C ALA A 11 3.84 36.22 -9.93
N ILE A 12 3.66 37.53 -9.83
CA ILE A 12 2.34 38.17 -9.72
C ILE A 12 2.22 39.20 -10.85
N ALA A 13 1.01 39.38 -11.34
CA ALA A 13 0.65 40.54 -12.17
C ALA A 13 0.07 41.62 -11.26
N VAL A 14 0.49 42.87 -11.44
CA VAL A 14 -0.07 44.03 -10.74
C VAL A 14 -0.81 44.88 -11.77
N HIS A 15 -2.11 45.04 -11.60
CA HIS A 15 -2.93 45.90 -12.45
C HIS A 15 -3.23 47.22 -11.79
N ALA A 16 -3.38 48.28 -12.59
CA ALA A 16 -3.62 49.65 -12.07
C ALA A 16 -4.92 49.79 -11.25
N SER A 17 -5.85 48.85 -11.36
CA SER A 17 -7.07 48.79 -10.54
C SER A 17 -6.88 48.20 -9.13
N ALA A 18 -5.64 47.92 -8.71
CA ALA A 18 -5.26 47.45 -7.38
C ALA A 18 -5.83 46.08 -6.94
N ALA A 19 -6.35 45.26 -7.85
CA ALA A 19 -6.66 43.88 -7.53
C ALA A 19 -5.36 43.09 -7.41
N LEU A 20 -5.10 42.48 -6.25
CA LEU A 20 -4.00 41.54 -6.07
C LEU A 20 -4.30 40.29 -6.92
N MET A 21 -3.45 40.04 -7.90
CA MET A 21 -3.57 38.83 -8.73
C MET A 21 -2.97 37.63 -7.98
N PRO A 22 -3.45 36.40 -8.25
CA PRO A 22 -2.86 35.18 -7.69
C PRO A 22 -1.36 35.08 -8.01
N VAL A 23 -0.61 34.48 -7.09
CA VAL A 23 0.83 34.17 -7.29
C VAL A 23 0.93 32.87 -8.08
N ALA A 24 1.51 32.91 -9.27
CA ALA A 24 1.91 31.68 -9.98
C ALA A 24 3.29 31.22 -9.48
N THR A 25 3.45 29.94 -9.27
CA THR A 25 4.70 29.32 -8.82
C THR A 25 5.07 28.19 -9.75
N HIS A 26 6.30 28.22 -10.32
CA HIS A 26 6.83 27.15 -11.16
C HIS A 26 8.26 26.80 -10.79
N THR A 27 8.58 25.52 -10.91
CA THR A 27 9.90 24.97 -10.65
C THR A 27 10.54 24.48 -11.96
N TYR A 28 11.79 24.87 -12.18
CA TYR A 28 12.62 24.40 -13.30
C TYR A 28 13.77 23.58 -12.72
N ILE A 29 13.89 22.32 -13.15
CA ILE A 29 14.90 21.37 -12.69
C ILE A 29 15.93 21.16 -13.81
N PHE A 30 17.20 21.36 -13.49
CA PHE A 30 18.33 21.12 -14.41
C PHE A 30 19.00 19.80 -14.01
N ILE A 31 18.88 18.77 -14.84
CA ILE A 31 19.30 17.39 -14.54
C ILE A 31 20.52 17.01 -15.39
N ASN A 32 21.54 17.84 -15.50
CA ASN A 32 22.71 17.45 -16.26
C ASN A 32 24.02 17.90 -15.63
N GLY A 33 24.95 16.98 -15.54
CA GLY A 33 26.34 17.20 -15.20
C GLY A 33 26.58 18.06 -13.95
N THR A 34 27.27 19.18 -14.09
CA THR A 34 27.64 20.09 -12.99
C THR A 34 26.47 20.90 -12.41
N GLN A 35 25.28 20.85 -13.03
CA GLN A 35 24.09 21.59 -12.63
C GLN A 35 23.05 20.73 -11.91
N ARG A 36 23.42 19.53 -11.46
CA ARG A 36 22.54 18.64 -10.70
C ARG A 36 21.91 19.33 -9.48
N PRO A 37 20.67 18.94 -9.10
CA PRO A 37 20.00 19.48 -7.92
C PRO A 37 20.87 19.40 -6.67
N GLN A 38 20.73 20.40 -5.81
CA GLN A 38 21.33 20.35 -4.49
C GLN A 38 20.55 19.43 -3.56
N THR A 39 21.23 18.89 -2.57
CA THR A 39 20.63 18.26 -1.39
C THR A 39 20.48 19.29 -0.27
N ASP A 40 19.60 19.03 0.70
CA ASP A 40 19.26 19.97 1.77
C ASP A 40 20.29 20.02 2.93
N GLY A 41 21.38 19.26 2.83
CA GLY A 41 22.42 19.24 3.86
C GLY A 41 22.01 18.55 5.18
N VAL A 42 20.88 17.84 5.24
CA VAL A 42 20.43 17.10 6.45
C VAL A 42 21.50 16.10 6.93
N VAL A 43 22.29 15.56 6.03
CA VAL A 43 23.48 14.74 6.35
C VAL A 43 24.77 15.55 6.29
N GLY A 44 24.72 16.85 6.49
CA GLY A 44 25.89 17.72 6.46
C GLY A 44 26.44 18.04 5.05
N GLN A 45 25.68 17.71 3.99
CA GLN A 45 26.14 17.88 2.61
C GLN A 45 25.11 18.65 1.78
N SER A 46 25.60 19.67 1.07
CA SER A 46 24.79 20.44 0.10
C SER A 46 24.79 19.84 -1.31
N ARG A 47 25.36 18.66 -1.49
CA ARG A 47 25.50 17.95 -2.78
C ARG A 47 25.30 16.47 -2.57
N PHE A 48 25.03 15.73 -3.65
CA PHE A 48 25.05 14.28 -3.64
C PHE A 48 26.38 13.74 -3.09
N LEU A 49 26.30 12.67 -2.32
CA LEU A 49 27.46 12.02 -1.73
C LEU A 49 28.49 11.62 -2.80
N SER A 50 29.76 11.91 -2.53
CA SER A 50 30.85 11.61 -3.47
C SER A 50 31.00 10.12 -3.71
N SER A 51 30.71 9.28 -2.72
CA SER A 51 30.73 7.82 -2.85
C SER A 51 29.80 7.26 -3.92
N ILE A 52 28.70 7.94 -4.23
CA ILE A 52 27.81 7.60 -5.35
C ILE A 52 28.07 8.51 -6.55
N ARG A 53 28.17 9.81 -6.33
CA ARG A 53 28.36 10.79 -7.42
C ARG A 53 29.61 10.52 -8.24
N ASP A 54 30.73 10.19 -7.59
CA ASP A 54 32.04 9.97 -8.21
C ASP A 54 32.32 8.46 -8.45
N HIS A 55 31.35 7.59 -8.18
CA HIS A 55 31.45 6.15 -8.41
C HIS A 55 31.48 5.84 -9.90
N ALA A 56 32.34 4.90 -10.31
CA ALA A 56 32.54 4.58 -11.72
C ALA A 56 31.26 4.07 -12.43
N VAL A 57 30.38 3.38 -11.72
CA VAL A 57 29.12 2.86 -12.25
C VAL A 57 27.96 3.83 -12.02
N TYR A 58 27.78 4.32 -10.78
CA TYR A 58 26.63 5.12 -10.42
C TYR A 58 26.72 6.58 -10.83
N GLY A 59 27.90 7.17 -10.84
CA GLY A 59 28.08 8.57 -11.22
C GLY A 59 27.53 8.90 -12.60
N PRO A 60 27.82 8.11 -13.64
CA PRO A 60 27.22 8.27 -14.97
C PRO A 60 25.71 8.09 -15.01
N LEU A 61 25.14 7.25 -14.14
CA LEU A 61 23.70 6.93 -14.10
C LEU A 61 22.86 7.90 -13.26
N LEU A 62 23.47 8.89 -12.59
CA LEU A 62 22.73 9.82 -11.73
C LEU A 62 21.72 10.67 -12.49
N ASP A 63 22.07 11.12 -13.70
CA ASP A 63 21.17 11.93 -14.52
C ASP A 63 19.99 11.08 -15.02
N ASP A 64 20.25 9.84 -15.44
CA ASP A 64 19.21 8.87 -15.81
C ASP A 64 18.32 8.55 -14.60
N GLY A 65 18.91 8.37 -13.41
CA GLY A 65 18.18 8.14 -12.18
C GLY A 65 17.24 9.28 -11.80
N LEU A 66 17.68 10.54 -11.95
CA LEU A 66 16.83 11.71 -11.71
C LEU A 66 15.73 11.90 -12.75
N ASN A 67 15.89 11.32 -13.93
CA ASN A 67 14.90 11.32 -15.01
C ASN A 67 13.94 10.11 -14.97
N ALA A 68 14.26 9.06 -14.21
CA ALA A 68 13.52 7.81 -14.23
C ALA A 68 12.08 7.92 -13.69
N LEU A 69 11.79 8.93 -12.88
CA LEU A 69 10.46 9.19 -12.31
C LEU A 69 10.07 10.66 -12.55
N PRO A 70 8.78 10.98 -12.61
CA PRO A 70 8.34 12.37 -12.55
C PRO A 70 8.77 13.03 -11.25
N ALA A 71 8.81 14.36 -11.24
CA ALA A 71 9.18 15.13 -10.06
C ALA A 71 7.96 15.79 -9.40
N VAL A 72 7.90 15.74 -8.06
CA VAL A 72 7.00 16.55 -7.26
C VAL A 72 7.79 17.68 -6.61
N SER A 73 7.45 18.91 -6.90
CA SER A 73 8.02 20.09 -6.28
C SER A 73 7.06 20.71 -5.27
N ILE A 74 7.53 20.91 -4.05
CA ILE A 74 6.78 21.52 -2.94
C ILE A 74 7.47 22.82 -2.56
N ILE A 75 6.75 23.94 -2.63
CA ILE A 75 7.28 25.27 -2.32
C ILE A 75 6.59 25.82 -1.08
N LYS A 76 7.26 25.69 0.06
CA LYS A 76 6.84 26.21 1.36
C LYS A 76 8.05 26.79 2.11
N PRO A 77 8.40 28.07 1.87
CA PRO A 77 9.59 28.70 2.47
C PRO A 77 9.63 28.70 4.00
N SER A 78 8.47 28.73 4.64
CA SER A 78 8.35 28.69 6.11
C SER A 78 8.59 27.30 6.72
N GLY A 79 8.87 26.26 5.89
CA GLY A 79 8.95 24.87 6.33
C GLY A 79 7.57 24.21 6.52
N ILE A 80 7.57 22.88 6.63
CA ILE A 80 6.36 22.08 6.81
C ILE A 80 6.33 21.59 8.26
N GLY A 81 5.26 21.96 8.99
CA GLY A 81 5.03 21.57 10.37
C GLY A 81 3.90 20.54 10.52
N SER A 82 3.54 20.23 11.77
CA SER A 82 2.42 19.33 12.12
C SER A 82 1.04 19.98 11.87
N SER A 83 0.99 21.30 11.80
CA SER A 83 -0.23 22.05 11.44
C SER A 83 -0.31 22.24 9.94
N GLU A 84 -1.54 22.17 9.40
CA GLU A 84 -1.80 22.44 8.00
C GLU A 84 -1.47 23.92 7.67
N GLY A 85 -0.74 24.14 6.60
CA GLY A 85 -0.38 25.48 6.14
C GLY A 85 -0.23 25.53 4.63
N GLU A 86 -0.46 26.70 4.06
CA GLU A 86 -0.44 26.95 2.62
C GLU A 86 0.89 26.57 1.97
N THR A 87 0.82 25.97 0.80
CA THR A 87 1.95 25.60 -0.06
C THR A 87 1.54 25.59 -1.53
N SER A 88 2.51 25.60 -2.43
CA SER A 88 2.32 25.26 -3.84
C SER A 88 2.94 23.90 -4.10
N ILE A 89 2.20 23.00 -4.76
CA ILE A 89 2.67 21.69 -5.23
C ILE A 89 2.58 21.61 -6.75
N GLU A 90 3.58 21.00 -7.35
CA GLU A 90 3.69 20.85 -8.80
C GLU A 90 4.15 19.43 -9.14
N LEU A 91 3.47 18.78 -10.08
CA LEU A 91 3.94 17.54 -10.72
C LEU A 91 4.59 17.91 -12.06
N ILE A 92 5.81 17.49 -12.25
CA ILE A 92 6.63 17.81 -13.42
C ILE A 92 6.99 16.49 -14.12
N SER A 93 6.55 16.34 -15.37
CA SER A 93 7.01 15.25 -16.24
C SER A 93 8.42 15.58 -16.73
N ASN A 94 9.36 14.67 -16.58
CA ASN A 94 10.74 14.87 -17.01
C ASN A 94 10.91 14.64 -18.51
N ASP A 95 10.05 13.83 -19.13
CA ASP A 95 10.08 13.44 -20.54
C ASP A 95 8.93 14.03 -21.37
N GLY A 96 8.01 14.77 -20.72
CA GLY A 96 6.82 15.33 -21.37
C GLY A 96 5.75 14.30 -21.68
N SER A 97 5.82 13.09 -21.16
CA SER A 97 4.82 12.02 -21.35
C SER A 97 3.46 12.36 -20.74
N GLU A 98 3.42 13.26 -19.78
CA GLU A 98 2.20 13.76 -19.14
C GLU A 98 2.25 15.29 -18.95
N PRO A 99 1.11 15.99 -18.93
CA PRO A 99 1.09 17.45 -18.87
C PRO A 99 1.53 18.01 -17.50
N GLY A 100 1.55 17.21 -16.45
CA GLY A 100 1.79 17.67 -15.09
C GLY A 100 0.67 18.58 -14.55
N PHE A 101 0.88 19.14 -13.37
CA PHE A 101 -0.02 20.15 -12.76
C PHE A 101 0.74 21.07 -11.83
N GLN A 102 0.17 22.24 -11.56
CA GLN A 102 0.52 23.13 -10.45
C GLN A 102 -0.75 23.54 -9.74
N ILE A 103 -0.76 23.46 -8.40
CA ILE A 103 -1.92 23.81 -7.59
C ILE A 103 -1.46 24.30 -6.20
N ASP A 104 -2.16 25.27 -5.66
CA ASP A 104 -1.99 25.70 -4.27
C ASP A 104 -2.86 24.83 -3.35
N CYS A 105 -2.31 24.41 -2.23
CA CYS A 105 -2.98 23.50 -1.29
C CYS A 105 -2.47 23.73 0.15
N GLY A 106 -3.14 23.09 1.10
CA GLY A 106 -2.62 22.94 2.47
C GLY A 106 -1.67 21.76 2.54
N ILE A 107 -0.60 21.86 3.32
CA ILE A 107 0.33 20.74 3.59
C ILE A 107 0.64 20.65 5.08
N LYS A 108 0.82 19.42 5.58
CA LYS A 108 1.36 19.17 6.93
C LYS A 108 2.21 17.91 6.97
N LEU A 109 3.05 17.82 8.00
CA LEU A 109 3.71 16.56 8.39
C LEU A 109 2.66 15.56 8.89
N VAL A 110 2.86 14.29 8.54
CA VAL A 110 2.01 13.18 9.01
C VAL A 110 2.86 11.98 9.40
N GLY A 111 2.35 11.20 10.34
CA GLY A 111 2.99 10.00 10.86
C GLY A 111 3.02 9.99 12.38
N GLY A 112 3.49 8.90 12.97
CA GLY A 112 3.81 8.76 14.37
C GLY A 112 5.31 9.02 14.59
N ALA A 113 6.08 7.96 14.80
CA ALA A 113 7.54 8.01 14.95
C ALA A 113 8.24 8.63 13.72
N SER A 114 7.69 8.43 12.52
CA SER A 114 8.25 8.97 11.27
C SER A 114 8.32 10.50 11.20
N THR A 115 7.62 11.24 12.06
CA THR A 115 7.75 12.70 12.14
C THR A 115 9.11 13.15 12.73
N GLY A 116 9.80 12.26 13.43
CA GLY A 116 11.17 12.47 13.92
C GLY A 116 12.25 12.16 12.88
N SER A 117 11.91 11.50 11.76
CA SER A 117 12.86 11.23 10.68
C SER A 117 13.11 12.48 9.84
N PRO A 118 14.32 12.73 9.37
CA PRO A 118 14.61 13.80 8.41
C PRO A 118 13.85 13.64 7.09
N LYS A 119 13.58 12.40 6.68
CA LYS A 119 12.78 12.06 5.50
C LYS A 119 11.33 11.85 5.90
N ASN A 120 10.61 12.94 6.10
CA ASN A 120 9.25 12.98 6.59
C ASN A 120 8.19 12.60 5.56
N ASN A 121 7.01 12.17 6.05
CA ASN A 121 5.81 12.01 5.23
C ASN A 121 4.99 13.29 5.23
N PHE A 122 4.31 13.59 4.11
CA PHE A 122 3.49 14.78 3.94
C PHE A 122 2.08 14.41 3.51
N ARG A 123 1.11 15.26 3.87
CA ARG A 123 -0.26 15.19 3.37
C ARG A 123 -0.67 16.53 2.80
N CYS A 124 -1.15 16.52 1.56
CA CYS A 124 -1.67 17.68 0.87
C CYS A 124 -3.20 17.67 0.90
N TYR A 125 -3.80 18.83 1.18
CA TYR A 125 -5.24 19.05 1.28
C TYR A 125 -5.65 20.10 0.27
N PHE A 126 -6.53 19.73 -0.65
CA PHE A 126 -7.07 20.65 -1.66
C PHE A 126 -8.36 21.28 -1.13
N ARG A 127 -8.29 22.57 -0.81
CA ARG A 127 -9.37 23.31 -0.17
C ARG A 127 -9.50 24.70 -0.78
N SER A 128 -10.73 25.21 -0.87
CA SER A 128 -11.04 26.54 -1.44
C SER A 128 -10.30 27.70 -0.76
N GLN A 129 -9.90 27.55 0.50
CA GLN A 129 -9.11 28.56 1.20
C GLN A 129 -7.68 28.74 0.67
N TYR A 130 -7.15 27.75 -0.07
CA TYR A 130 -5.81 27.80 -0.66
C TYR A 130 -5.84 28.01 -2.17
N GLY A 131 -6.95 27.68 -2.82
CA GLY A 131 -7.07 27.74 -4.27
C GLY A 131 -8.21 26.87 -4.79
N ALA A 132 -7.93 26.02 -5.78
CA ALA A 132 -8.93 25.08 -6.26
C ALA A 132 -9.27 24.06 -5.15
N PRO A 133 -10.58 23.80 -4.89
CA PRO A 133 -11.01 22.95 -3.77
C PRO A 133 -10.73 21.47 -3.97
N LYS A 134 -10.26 21.07 -5.14
CA LYS A 134 -9.90 19.69 -5.51
C LYS A 134 -8.78 19.69 -6.54
N LEU A 135 -7.86 18.74 -6.43
CA LEU A 135 -6.97 18.41 -7.54
C LEU A 135 -7.76 17.60 -8.56
N ARG A 136 -7.81 18.07 -9.81
CA ARG A 136 -8.41 17.38 -10.96
C ARG A 136 -7.30 17.01 -11.92
N TYR A 137 -6.85 15.76 -11.82
CA TYR A 137 -5.74 15.24 -12.61
C TYR A 137 -5.75 13.71 -12.59
N PRO A 138 -5.53 13.01 -13.73
CA PRO A 138 -5.52 11.55 -13.79
C PRO A 138 -4.23 10.95 -13.20
N LEU A 139 -4.01 11.20 -11.92
CA LEU A 139 -2.75 10.93 -11.21
C LEU A 139 -2.33 9.45 -11.26
N PHE A 140 -3.30 8.54 -11.37
CA PHE A 140 -3.09 7.10 -11.35
C PHE A 140 -3.66 6.39 -12.60
N ALA A 141 -3.82 7.11 -13.73
CA ALA A 141 -4.40 6.57 -14.95
C ALA A 141 -3.68 5.31 -15.48
N ASN A 142 -2.37 5.23 -15.28
CA ASN A 142 -1.53 4.14 -15.77
C ASN A 142 -1.23 3.09 -14.67
N HIS A 143 -2.14 2.93 -13.70
CA HIS A 143 -1.93 1.93 -12.64
C HIS A 143 -2.00 0.51 -13.22
N PRO A 144 -0.99 -0.38 -12.95
CA PRO A 144 -0.88 -1.66 -13.66
C PRO A 144 -1.95 -2.70 -13.30
N TYR A 145 -2.64 -2.56 -12.17
CA TYR A 145 -3.54 -3.59 -11.63
C TYR A 145 -5.00 -3.17 -11.54
N THR A 146 -5.35 -2.00 -12.03
CA THR A 146 -6.74 -1.50 -12.04
C THR A 146 -6.96 -0.65 -13.29
N GLU A 147 -8.22 -0.41 -13.65
CA GLU A 147 -8.61 0.48 -14.76
C GLU A 147 -8.35 1.97 -14.48
N GLY A 148 -7.45 2.27 -13.55
CA GLY A 148 -7.12 3.61 -13.11
C GLY A 148 -7.80 4.00 -11.80
N GLY A 149 -7.23 5.02 -11.15
CA GLY A 149 -7.76 5.62 -9.94
C GLY A 149 -8.71 6.78 -10.23
N SER A 150 -9.20 7.40 -9.17
CA SER A 150 -9.93 8.66 -9.28
C SER A 150 -9.08 9.73 -9.98
N GLU A 151 -9.73 10.61 -10.70
CA GLU A 151 -9.13 11.83 -11.27
C GLU A 151 -9.39 13.08 -10.41
N ILE A 152 -10.08 12.92 -9.29
CA ILE A 152 -10.49 14.03 -8.42
C ILE A 152 -10.07 13.71 -6.99
N PHE A 153 -9.23 14.57 -6.40
CA PHE A 153 -8.67 14.35 -5.06
C PHE A 153 -8.96 15.53 -4.14
N ASP A 154 -9.41 15.23 -2.94
CA ASP A 154 -9.46 16.16 -1.81
C ASP A 154 -8.15 16.14 -1.03
N VAL A 155 -7.50 14.98 -1.02
CA VAL A 155 -6.28 14.69 -0.27
C VAL A 155 -5.40 13.73 -1.06
N ILE A 156 -4.11 14.00 -1.08
CA ILE A 156 -3.08 13.02 -1.45
C ILE A 156 -2.02 12.95 -0.35
N GLN A 157 -1.35 11.82 -0.25
CA GLN A 157 -0.25 11.63 0.68
C GLN A 157 1.04 11.35 -0.07
N LEU A 158 2.14 11.95 0.40
CA LEU A 158 3.49 11.68 -0.05
C LEU A 158 4.22 10.91 1.05
N ARG A 159 4.55 9.66 0.79
CA ARG A 159 5.19 8.75 1.74
C ARG A 159 6.64 8.53 1.38
N SER A 160 7.51 8.68 2.36
CA SER A 160 8.97 8.57 2.23
C SER A 160 9.50 7.12 2.32
N ALA A 161 8.61 6.12 2.32
CA ALA A 161 8.83 4.73 2.69
C ALA A 161 9.11 4.49 4.20
N SER A 162 9.13 5.54 5.02
CA SER A 162 9.28 5.47 6.48
C SER A 162 10.39 4.52 6.95
N HIS A 163 10.06 3.36 7.53
CA HIS A 163 11.05 2.36 7.98
C HIS A 163 11.71 1.58 6.83
N ASP A 164 11.12 1.60 5.65
CA ASP A 164 11.56 0.86 4.48
C ASP A 164 12.43 1.72 3.55
N ASN A 165 13.34 2.53 4.12
CA ASN A 165 14.26 3.38 3.37
C ASN A 165 15.67 3.35 3.98
N PHE A 166 16.68 3.76 3.23
CA PHE A 166 18.09 3.75 3.61
C PHE A 166 18.46 4.70 4.76
N PHE A 167 17.54 5.51 5.24
CA PHE A 167 17.80 6.48 6.28
C PHE A 167 16.63 6.64 7.24
N TRP A 168 16.39 5.63 8.05
CA TRP A 168 15.43 5.73 9.13
C TRP A 168 16.07 6.37 10.37
N MET A 169 15.66 7.59 10.71
CA MET A 169 16.13 8.36 11.87
C MET A 169 17.67 8.48 12.02
N GLY A 170 18.45 8.21 10.96
CA GLY A 170 19.91 8.20 11.02
C GLY A 170 20.48 7.08 11.90
N GLN A 171 19.73 6.05 12.16
CA GLN A 171 20.14 4.94 13.02
C GLN A 171 20.59 3.76 12.17
N THR A 172 21.83 3.37 12.37
CA THR A 172 22.46 2.23 11.70
C THR A 172 22.12 0.90 12.34
N ASN A 173 21.59 0.94 13.58
CA ASN A 173 21.19 -0.21 14.37
C ASN A 173 19.98 0.20 15.20
N HIS A 174 18.77 -0.09 14.75
CA HIS A 174 17.59 0.01 15.60
C HIS A 174 17.50 -1.26 16.44
N PRO A 175 17.67 -1.19 17.77
CA PRO A 175 17.40 -2.35 18.63
C PRO A 175 15.92 -2.41 19.03
N PRO A 176 15.37 -3.58 19.20
CA PRO A 176 15.89 -4.87 18.79
C PRO A 176 15.34 -5.26 17.43
N SER A 177 16.26 -5.36 16.43
CA SER A 177 16.01 -6.01 15.14
C SER A 177 14.58 -6.53 14.87
N PRO A 178 13.94 -6.30 13.70
CA PRO A 178 14.55 -6.64 12.41
C PRO A 178 14.81 -5.44 11.48
N PHE A 179 14.79 -4.21 11.99
CA PHE A 179 14.92 -3.02 11.17
C PHE A 179 16.39 -2.61 11.03
N ARG A 180 16.99 -3.01 9.95
CA ARG A 180 18.22 -2.39 9.50
C ARG A 180 17.88 -1.50 8.31
N ASP A 181 18.38 -0.26 8.30
CA ASP A 181 18.28 0.59 7.12
C ASP A 181 18.87 -0.13 5.89
N ALA A 182 19.79 -1.10 6.09
CA ALA A 182 20.34 -1.97 5.05
C ALA A 182 19.30 -2.91 4.43
N ASP A 183 18.27 -3.29 5.17
CA ASP A 183 17.22 -4.19 4.71
C ASP A 183 16.07 -3.42 4.00
N ALA A 184 16.31 -2.15 3.62
CA ALA A 184 15.34 -1.30 2.96
C ALA A 184 15.05 -1.79 1.55
N LEU A 185 13.76 -1.93 1.24
CA LEU A 185 13.25 -2.34 -0.06
C LEU A 185 12.51 -1.21 -0.80
N TYR A 186 12.02 -0.20 -0.07
CA TYR A 186 11.23 0.95 -0.53
C TYR A 186 9.80 0.62 -0.97
N ILE A 187 9.52 -0.61 -1.38
CA ILE A 187 8.29 -1.00 -2.07
C ILE A 187 7.30 -1.79 -1.22
N ARG A 188 7.66 -2.25 0.01
CA ARG A 188 6.82 -3.15 0.83
C ARG A 188 5.37 -2.69 0.96
N ASN A 189 5.19 -1.43 1.29
CA ASN A 189 3.87 -0.86 1.49
C ASN A 189 3.08 -0.72 0.17
N ARG A 190 3.73 -0.27 -0.92
CA ARG A 190 3.12 -0.17 -2.24
C ARG A 190 2.74 -1.56 -2.78
N PHE A 191 3.64 -2.49 -2.69
CA PHE A 191 3.45 -3.87 -3.11
C PHE A 191 2.28 -4.54 -2.39
N THR A 192 2.12 -4.27 -1.07
CA THR A 192 0.97 -4.78 -0.31
C THR A 192 -0.36 -4.29 -0.88
N TRP A 193 -0.48 -3.01 -1.24
CA TRP A 193 -1.69 -2.47 -1.86
C TRP A 193 -1.93 -3.03 -3.27
N ASP A 194 -0.87 -3.26 -4.04
CA ASP A 194 -0.97 -3.92 -5.34
C ASP A 194 -1.51 -5.35 -5.19
N VAL A 195 -1.04 -6.09 -4.20
CA VAL A 195 -1.55 -7.43 -3.92
C VAL A 195 -3.00 -7.41 -3.45
N GLU A 196 -3.42 -6.43 -2.63
CA GLU A 196 -4.84 -6.24 -2.32
C GLU A 196 -5.69 -6.04 -3.59
N MET A 197 -5.21 -5.25 -4.57
CA MET A 197 -5.88 -5.07 -5.86
C MET A 197 -5.94 -6.36 -6.67
N LEU A 198 -4.84 -7.12 -6.73
CA LEU A 198 -4.79 -8.43 -7.37
C LEU A 198 -5.74 -9.46 -6.72
N MET A 199 -5.97 -9.36 -5.42
CA MET A 199 -7.01 -10.14 -4.70
C MET A 199 -8.43 -9.67 -5.04
N GLY A 200 -8.58 -8.59 -5.80
CA GLY A 200 -9.84 -8.02 -6.29
C GLY A 200 -10.50 -7.06 -5.30
N HIS A 201 -9.72 -6.36 -4.51
CA HIS A 201 -10.20 -5.34 -3.60
C HIS A 201 -9.98 -3.93 -4.13
N LEU A 202 -10.84 -3.02 -3.71
CA LEU A 202 -10.54 -1.60 -3.74
C LEU A 202 -9.41 -1.34 -2.74
N SER A 203 -8.25 -0.91 -3.24
CA SER A 203 -7.09 -0.54 -2.44
C SER A 203 -6.47 0.76 -2.95
N LEU A 204 -5.38 1.20 -2.33
CA LEU A 204 -4.85 2.54 -2.55
C LEU A 204 -4.01 2.60 -3.82
N HIS A 205 -4.44 3.40 -4.79
CA HIS A 205 -3.61 3.73 -5.94
C HIS A 205 -2.40 4.57 -5.50
N GLY A 206 -1.31 4.41 -6.22
CA GLY A 206 -0.11 5.19 -5.95
C GLY A 206 0.94 5.04 -7.05
N ARG A 207 1.82 6.02 -7.11
CA ARG A 207 2.97 6.07 -8.02
C ARG A 207 4.17 6.68 -7.33
N TRP A 208 5.34 6.48 -7.89
CA TRP A 208 6.56 7.07 -7.40
C TRP A 208 6.85 8.42 -8.06
N ALA A 209 7.55 9.29 -7.33
CA ALA A 209 8.07 10.54 -7.83
C ALA A 209 9.33 10.95 -7.07
N HIS A 210 10.21 11.68 -7.73
CA HIS A 210 11.29 12.42 -7.07
C HIS A 210 10.71 13.65 -6.38
N CYS A 211 10.95 13.82 -5.08
CA CYS A 211 10.47 14.96 -4.31
C CYS A 211 11.54 16.06 -4.23
N TYR A 212 11.12 17.29 -4.48
CA TYR A 212 11.91 18.50 -4.29
C TYR A 212 11.24 19.42 -3.27
N LEU A 213 11.89 19.68 -2.14
CA LEU A 213 11.42 20.63 -1.14
C LEU A 213 12.15 21.96 -1.32
N ASN A 214 11.38 23.02 -1.57
CA ASN A 214 11.94 24.36 -1.79
C ASN A 214 13.09 24.37 -2.82
N GLY A 215 12.98 23.54 -3.87
CA GLY A 215 13.96 23.40 -4.94
C GLY A 215 15.19 22.56 -4.58
N VAL A 216 15.15 21.84 -3.47
CA VAL A 216 16.22 20.95 -3.03
C VAL A 216 15.74 19.50 -3.19
N TYR A 217 16.58 18.66 -3.80
CA TYR A 217 16.24 17.24 -3.96
C TYR A 217 16.11 16.55 -2.60
N HIS A 218 14.98 15.92 -2.37
CA HIS A 218 14.63 15.30 -1.08
C HIS A 218 14.45 13.78 -1.16
N GLY A 219 14.62 13.20 -2.34
CA GLY A 219 14.58 11.75 -2.54
C GLY A 219 13.30 11.25 -3.18
N ILE A 220 13.14 9.91 -3.22
CA ILE A 220 11.98 9.23 -3.78
C ILE A 220 10.83 9.26 -2.80
N TYR A 221 9.64 9.57 -3.31
CA TYR A 221 8.38 9.55 -2.55
C TYR A 221 7.30 8.78 -3.30
N GLN A 222 6.48 8.07 -2.56
CA GLN A 222 5.26 7.49 -3.07
C GLN A 222 4.12 8.50 -2.91
N ILE A 223 3.49 8.89 -4.02
CA ILE A 223 2.23 9.61 -4.02
C ILE A 223 1.11 8.57 -3.97
N HIS A 224 0.18 8.67 -3.03
CA HIS A 224 -0.90 7.71 -2.93
C HIS A 224 -2.19 8.31 -2.34
N GLU A 225 -3.28 7.60 -2.51
CA GLU A 225 -4.56 7.87 -1.91
C GLU A 225 -4.59 7.56 -0.41
N ARG A 226 -5.67 7.94 0.23
CA ARG A 226 -5.95 7.58 1.63
C ARG A 226 -7.42 7.18 1.77
N PRO A 227 -7.75 6.05 2.43
CA PRO A 227 -9.11 5.55 2.55
C PRO A 227 -9.89 6.34 3.61
N MET A 228 -10.21 7.58 3.28
CA MET A 228 -11.06 8.50 4.03
C MET A 228 -12.46 8.55 3.38
N HIS A 229 -13.40 9.27 3.99
CA HIS A 229 -14.75 9.46 3.44
C HIS A 229 -14.75 9.96 1.99
N HIS A 230 -13.90 10.94 1.64
CA HIS A 230 -13.73 11.44 0.26
C HIS A 230 -13.06 10.45 -0.71
N TYR A 231 -12.54 9.34 -0.24
CA TYR A 231 -12.05 8.25 -1.07
C TYR A 231 -13.20 7.30 -1.42
N LEU A 232 -14.05 6.97 -0.44
CA LEU A 232 -15.11 6.01 -0.63
C LEU A 232 -16.19 6.52 -1.60
N ASP A 233 -16.57 7.80 -1.53
CA ASP A 233 -17.53 8.41 -2.45
C ASP A 233 -17.09 8.31 -3.92
N LYS A 234 -15.78 8.36 -4.21
CA LYS A 234 -15.24 8.26 -5.57
C LYS A 234 -15.37 6.87 -6.18
N TYR A 235 -15.29 5.82 -5.35
CA TYR A 235 -15.26 4.44 -5.82
C TYR A 235 -16.56 3.68 -5.57
N LEU A 236 -17.33 4.08 -4.57
CA LEU A 236 -18.58 3.41 -4.20
C LEU A 236 -19.83 4.24 -4.51
N GLY A 237 -19.65 5.53 -4.86
CA GLY A 237 -20.75 6.47 -5.09
C GLY A 237 -21.30 7.06 -3.80
N GLY A 238 -22.40 7.82 -3.89
CA GLY A 238 -22.98 8.55 -2.76
C GLY A 238 -22.22 9.83 -2.44
N ASP A 239 -22.46 10.36 -1.26
CA ASP A 239 -21.81 11.56 -0.73
C ASP A 239 -20.73 11.19 0.29
N PRO A 240 -19.67 12.00 0.47
CA PRO A 240 -18.66 11.76 1.51
C PRO A 240 -19.25 11.61 2.90
N GLU A 241 -20.35 12.31 3.19
CA GLU A 241 -21.08 12.25 4.46
C GLU A 241 -21.76 10.89 4.72
N ASP A 242 -21.91 10.04 3.71
CA ASP A 242 -22.47 8.69 3.87
C ASP A 242 -21.47 7.71 4.48
N TYR A 243 -20.20 8.10 4.60
CA TYR A 243 -19.12 7.22 4.99
C TYR A 243 -18.38 7.69 6.26
N HIS A 244 -17.86 6.71 6.98
CA HIS A 244 -16.91 6.88 8.06
C HIS A 244 -15.62 6.11 7.78
N TYR A 245 -14.54 6.52 8.42
CA TYR A 245 -13.29 5.78 8.44
C TYR A 245 -12.66 5.81 9.82
N THR A 246 -11.82 4.82 10.10
CA THR A 246 -10.95 4.80 11.28
C THR A 246 -9.54 4.40 10.88
N ASN A 247 -8.57 5.05 11.48
CA ASN A 247 -7.16 4.74 11.35
C ASN A 247 -6.68 4.18 12.68
N SER A 248 -6.81 2.87 12.85
CA SER A 248 -6.59 2.23 14.13
C SER A 248 -7.55 2.76 15.20
N SER A 249 -7.46 2.31 16.43
CA SER A 249 -8.32 2.81 17.51
C SER A 249 -7.76 4.04 18.23
N ARG A 250 -6.75 4.69 17.66
CA ARG A 250 -6.25 5.96 18.21
C ARG A 250 -7.26 7.06 17.94
N SER A 251 -7.82 7.60 19.02
CA SER A 251 -8.54 8.86 18.99
C SER A 251 -7.58 9.98 18.54
N GLY A 252 -7.65 10.35 17.28
CA GLY A 252 -6.86 11.43 16.73
C GLY A 252 -7.73 12.36 15.91
N SER A 253 -7.33 13.61 15.86
CA SER A 253 -7.97 14.70 15.14
C SER A 253 -8.08 14.53 13.61
N ASP A 254 -7.68 13.39 13.07
CA ASP A 254 -7.76 13.05 11.65
C ASP A 254 -9.07 12.35 11.26
N HIS A 255 -9.98 12.15 12.20
CA HIS A 255 -11.29 11.57 11.92
C HIS A 255 -12.21 12.68 11.39
N GLY A 256 -12.29 12.82 10.07
CA GLY A 256 -13.30 13.66 9.45
C GLY A 256 -14.69 13.16 9.82
N GLY A 257 -15.54 14.03 10.36
CA GLY A 257 -16.93 13.71 10.58
C GLY A 257 -17.43 13.54 12.02
N GLY A 258 -16.85 14.26 12.99
CA GLY A 258 -17.41 14.35 14.34
C GLY A 258 -17.45 13.04 15.13
N ASP A 259 -18.17 13.02 16.26
CA ASP A 259 -18.21 11.89 17.22
C ASP A 259 -18.91 10.62 16.69
N SER A 260 -19.50 10.65 15.51
CA SER A 260 -20.31 9.56 14.97
C SER A 260 -19.50 8.35 14.45
N TRP A 261 -18.23 8.52 14.08
CA TRP A 261 -17.38 7.41 13.60
C TRP A 261 -17.20 6.32 14.69
N SER A 262 -17.02 6.73 15.94
CA SER A 262 -16.83 5.79 17.06
C SER A 262 -18.08 4.97 17.30
N THR A 263 -19.27 5.56 17.10
CA THR A 263 -20.55 4.87 17.16
C THR A 263 -20.65 3.82 16.06
N ALA A 264 -20.37 4.17 14.80
CA ALA A 264 -20.39 3.24 13.68
C ALA A 264 -19.36 2.12 13.85
N TRP A 265 -18.14 2.43 14.30
CA TRP A 265 -17.13 1.42 14.59
C TRP A 265 -17.52 0.47 15.73
N ASN A 266 -18.21 0.97 16.75
CA ASN A 266 -18.75 0.14 17.81
C ASN A 266 -19.88 -0.79 17.30
N GLN A 267 -20.67 -0.36 16.31
CA GLN A 267 -21.64 -1.24 15.63
C GLN A 267 -20.92 -2.35 14.85
N VAL A 268 -19.83 -2.03 14.14
CA VAL A 268 -19.01 -3.06 13.45
C VAL A 268 -18.50 -4.11 14.44
N LYS A 269 -17.97 -3.69 15.60
CA LYS A 269 -17.49 -4.62 16.64
C LYS A 269 -18.63 -5.45 17.24
N SER A 270 -19.77 -4.83 17.50
CA SER A 270 -20.96 -5.51 17.98
C SER A 270 -21.48 -6.56 16.97
N ALA A 271 -21.52 -6.18 15.69
CA ALA A 271 -21.90 -7.05 14.60
C ALA A 271 -20.93 -8.23 14.43
N ALA A 272 -19.63 -7.99 14.57
CA ALA A 272 -18.64 -9.06 14.57
C ALA A 272 -18.87 -10.08 15.69
N SER A 273 -19.25 -9.61 16.87
CA SER A 273 -19.55 -10.48 18.03
C SER A 273 -20.87 -11.25 17.85
N ALA A 274 -21.86 -10.63 17.22
CA ALA A 274 -23.17 -11.24 16.98
C ALA A 274 -23.15 -12.29 15.85
N GLY A 275 -22.32 -12.08 14.81
CA GLY A 275 -22.30 -12.96 13.64
C GLY A 275 -23.54 -12.88 12.76
N GLY A 276 -23.76 -13.91 11.95
CA GLY A 276 -24.95 -14.05 11.11
C GLY A 276 -25.23 -12.86 10.19
N GLN A 277 -26.50 -12.52 9.97
CA GLN A 277 -26.89 -11.43 9.08
C GLN A 277 -26.37 -10.07 9.54
N GLN A 278 -26.36 -9.80 10.84
CA GLN A 278 -25.87 -8.53 11.38
C GLN A 278 -24.40 -8.28 10.99
N SER A 279 -23.56 -9.32 11.01
CA SER A 279 -22.17 -9.17 10.58
C SER A 279 -22.06 -8.92 9.07
N LYS A 280 -22.93 -9.48 8.25
CA LYS A 280 -22.98 -9.24 6.81
C LYS A 280 -23.43 -7.82 6.45
N ASP A 281 -24.32 -7.26 7.27
CA ASP A 281 -24.82 -5.90 7.08
C ASP A 281 -23.74 -4.82 7.37
N TRP A 282 -22.88 -5.08 8.37
CA TRP A 282 -21.87 -4.12 8.82
C TRP A 282 -20.46 -4.38 8.33
N ILE A 283 -20.12 -5.61 7.96
CA ILE A 283 -18.75 -6.04 7.64
C ILE A 283 -18.71 -6.62 6.23
N ASN A 284 -17.84 -6.09 5.40
CA ASN A 284 -17.50 -6.75 4.16
C ASN A 284 -16.59 -7.95 4.48
N TRP A 285 -17.18 -9.14 4.56
CA TRP A 285 -16.48 -10.36 4.95
C TRP A 285 -15.29 -10.68 4.03
N ARG A 286 -15.44 -10.41 2.73
CA ARG A 286 -14.39 -10.63 1.76
C ARG A 286 -13.19 -9.73 2.05
N SER A 287 -13.44 -8.44 2.28
CA SER A 287 -12.39 -7.49 2.60
C SER A 287 -11.69 -7.83 3.92
N LEU A 288 -12.46 -8.20 4.97
CA LEU A 288 -11.87 -8.59 6.25
C LEU A 288 -11.02 -9.85 6.14
N ALA A 289 -11.55 -10.90 5.52
CA ALA A 289 -10.87 -12.20 5.40
C ALA A 289 -9.56 -12.08 4.62
N ASP A 290 -9.59 -11.40 3.47
CA ASP A 290 -8.44 -11.25 2.60
C ASP A 290 -7.40 -10.29 3.18
N ASN A 291 -7.82 -9.19 3.79
CA ASN A 291 -6.90 -8.27 4.48
C ASN A 291 -6.14 -8.97 5.62
N GLN A 292 -6.83 -9.78 6.44
CA GLN A 292 -6.16 -10.53 7.51
C GLN A 292 -5.24 -11.62 6.95
N LEU A 293 -5.69 -12.34 5.91
CA LEU A 293 -4.85 -13.34 5.22
C LEU A 293 -3.56 -12.70 4.67
N LEU A 294 -3.66 -11.49 4.12
CA LEU A 294 -2.54 -10.73 3.60
C LEU A 294 -1.56 -10.32 4.70
N TYR A 295 -2.06 -9.83 5.85
CA TYR A 295 -1.20 -9.54 7.00
C TYR A 295 -0.52 -10.79 7.56
N PHE A 296 -1.22 -11.93 7.61
CA PHE A 296 -0.62 -13.20 8.00
C PHE A 296 0.44 -13.65 7.02
N TYR A 297 0.24 -13.40 5.73
CA TYR A 297 1.19 -13.74 4.69
C TYR A 297 2.45 -12.87 4.77
N PHE A 298 2.31 -11.55 4.83
CA PHE A 298 3.47 -10.65 4.84
C PHE A 298 4.18 -10.58 6.20
N GLY A 299 3.53 -10.93 7.29
CA GLY A 299 4.18 -11.10 8.58
C GLY A 299 4.67 -9.78 9.18
N ASN A 300 3.77 -8.85 9.46
CA ASN A 300 4.11 -7.66 10.23
C ASN A 300 3.98 -7.96 11.73
N ASP A 301 5.03 -8.50 12.33
CA ASP A 301 4.97 -8.97 13.73
C ASP A 301 5.07 -7.84 14.75
N TRP A 302 5.91 -6.87 14.50
CA TRP A 302 6.29 -5.91 15.51
C TRP A 302 5.30 -4.74 15.64
N ASP A 303 4.83 -4.20 14.54
CA ASP A 303 4.10 -2.93 14.50
C ASP A 303 2.60 -3.08 14.20
N TRP A 304 2.17 -4.30 13.80
CA TRP A 304 0.77 -4.61 13.59
C TRP A 304 0.12 -5.14 14.87
N THR A 305 -0.66 -4.29 15.51
CA THR A 305 -1.34 -4.62 16.78
C THR A 305 -2.84 -4.33 16.71
N SER A 306 -3.58 -4.69 17.74
CA SER A 306 -5.03 -4.44 17.78
C SER A 306 -5.39 -2.98 17.47
N ASN A 307 -4.51 -2.04 17.81
CA ASN A 307 -4.74 -0.61 17.74
C ASN A 307 -3.81 0.12 16.75
N HIS A 308 -2.97 -0.60 16.00
CA HIS A 308 -1.99 0.01 15.11
C HIS A 308 -1.99 -0.63 13.71
N ASN A 309 -1.66 0.22 12.72
CA ASN A 309 -1.25 -0.15 11.39
C ASN A 309 -2.27 -0.95 10.60
N TRP A 310 -3.51 -0.50 10.67
CA TRP A 310 -4.62 -0.91 9.82
C TRP A 310 -5.58 0.27 9.64
N MET A 311 -6.33 0.27 8.57
CA MET A 311 -7.43 1.21 8.35
C MET A 311 -8.71 0.43 8.03
N ALA A 312 -9.85 1.04 8.38
CA ALA A 312 -11.14 0.56 7.96
C ALA A 312 -12.02 1.75 7.59
N ALA A 313 -12.87 1.57 6.58
CA ALA A 313 -13.80 2.59 6.13
C ALA A 313 -15.07 1.92 5.58
N GLY A 314 -16.20 2.58 5.76
CA GLY A 314 -17.48 2.01 5.34
C GLY A 314 -18.65 2.94 5.57
N PRO A 315 -19.86 2.48 5.20
CA PRO A 315 -21.07 3.28 5.32
C PRO A 315 -21.44 3.56 6.78
N LYS A 316 -22.14 4.67 7.00
CA LYS A 316 -22.75 5.01 8.28
C LYS A 316 -23.89 4.06 8.66
N ASP A 317 -24.64 3.60 7.66
CA ASP A 317 -25.79 2.76 7.81
C ASP A 317 -25.51 1.31 7.38
N PRO A 318 -26.14 0.30 8.00
CA PRO A 318 -25.96 -1.10 7.65
C PRO A 318 -26.56 -1.44 6.28
N GLY A 319 -26.09 -2.53 5.68
CA GLY A 319 -26.66 -3.09 4.45
C GLY A 319 -26.10 -2.50 3.13
N VAL A 320 -25.22 -1.52 3.19
CA VAL A 320 -24.62 -0.88 2.00
C VAL A 320 -23.19 -1.38 1.77
N GLY A 321 -23.00 -2.69 1.59
CA GLY A 321 -21.71 -3.30 1.26
C GLY A 321 -20.72 -3.47 2.42
N GLY A 322 -21.06 -2.97 3.61
CA GLY A 322 -20.30 -3.12 4.84
C GLY A 322 -18.95 -2.41 4.87
N TRP A 323 -18.34 -2.38 6.04
CA TRP A 323 -17.02 -1.81 6.24
C TRP A 323 -15.94 -2.65 5.58
N ARG A 324 -15.03 -1.98 4.88
CA ARG A 324 -13.85 -2.54 4.20
C ARG A 324 -12.60 -2.27 5.04
N PHE A 325 -11.62 -3.16 4.89
CA PHE A 325 -10.37 -3.13 5.62
C PHE A 325 -9.24 -2.94 4.64
N TYR A 326 -8.28 -2.10 5.00
CA TYR A 326 -7.17 -1.70 4.16
C TYR A 326 -5.86 -1.95 4.91
N SER A 327 -4.88 -2.49 4.22
CA SER A 327 -3.52 -2.56 4.75
C SER A 327 -2.96 -1.15 4.90
N TRP A 328 -2.29 -0.93 6.01
CA TRP A 328 -1.73 0.37 6.33
C TRP A 328 -0.44 0.23 7.11
N ASP A 329 0.59 1.00 6.73
CA ASP A 329 1.88 1.04 7.43
C ASP A 329 2.57 -0.33 7.48
N VAL A 330 2.63 -1.04 6.34
CA VAL A 330 3.13 -2.41 6.18
C VAL A 330 4.61 -2.42 5.76
N ASP A 331 5.30 -1.30 5.93
CA ASP A 331 6.74 -1.14 5.64
C ASP A 331 7.63 -1.98 6.58
N VAL A 332 7.09 -2.43 7.70
CA VAL A 332 7.75 -3.31 8.67
C VAL A 332 7.27 -4.75 8.49
N SER A 333 7.49 -5.33 7.33
CA SER A 333 7.03 -6.69 7.00
C SER A 333 7.98 -7.40 6.06
N MET A 334 7.74 -8.68 5.80
CA MET A 334 8.48 -9.50 4.82
C MET A 334 9.98 -9.72 5.14
N TYR A 335 10.39 -9.52 6.38
CA TYR A 335 11.79 -9.74 6.80
C TYR A 335 12.10 -11.20 7.13
N ASN A 336 11.08 -12.00 7.47
CA ASN A 336 11.26 -13.37 7.90
C ASN A 336 10.20 -14.27 7.26
N VAL A 337 10.64 -15.24 6.46
CA VAL A 337 9.75 -16.21 5.82
C VAL A 337 8.95 -17.04 6.84
N ASN A 338 9.47 -17.23 8.04
CA ASN A 338 8.86 -18.00 9.12
C ASN A 338 8.01 -17.15 10.09
N GLU A 339 7.83 -15.85 9.81
CA GLU A 339 7.08 -14.95 10.70
C GLU A 339 5.71 -15.51 11.06
N HIS A 340 5.33 -15.38 12.33
CA HIS A 340 4.08 -15.91 12.87
C HIS A 340 3.32 -14.84 13.64
N ASN A 341 2.25 -14.32 13.05
CA ASN A 341 1.40 -13.27 13.62
C ASN A 341 -0.10 -13.63 13.68
N LEU A 342 -0.44 -14.91 13.52
CA LEU A 342 -1.78 -15.44 13.79
C LEU A 342 -2.14 -15.19 15.26
N GLY A 343 -3.38 -14.91 15.56
CA GLY A 343 -3.81 -14.65 16.93
C GLY A 343 -3.67 -13.21 17.41
N ARG A 344 -3.20 -12.30 16.55
CA ARG A 344 -3.25 -10.86 16.83
C ARG A 344 -4.72 -10.42 16.97
N ASN A 345 -4.98 -9.55 17.94
CA ASN A 345 -6.33 -9.02 18.18
C ASN A 345 -6.68 -7.86 17.22
N THR A 346 -6.50 -8.09 15.91
CA THR A 346 -6.65 -7.09 14.85
C THR A 346 -7.86 -7.37 13.97
N PRO A 347 -8.40 -6.36 13.29
CA PRO A 347 -8.37 -4.96 13.71
C PRO A 347 -9.29 -4.74 14.91
N ASN A 348 -8.73 -4.37 16.02
CA ASN A 348 -9.45 -4.07 17.27
C ASN A 348 -10.50 -5.15 17.67
N GLY A 349 -10.12 -6.43 17.56
CA GLY A 349 -10.96 -7.55 17.94
C GLY A 349 -11.99 -8.02 16.91
N VAL A 350 -12.14 -7.35 15.77
CA VAL A 350 -13.16 -7.68 14.77
C VAL A 350 -12.93 -9.06 14.16
N PHE A 351 -11.72 -9.34 13.64
CA PHE A 351 -11.44 -10.64 13.04
C PHE A 351 -11.50 -11.81 14.05
N PRO A 352 -10.89 -11.72 15.23
CA PRO A 352 -11.05 -12.78 16.23
C PRO A 352 -12.49 -13.05 16.64
N ALA A 353 -13.32 -12.01 16.74
CA ALA A 353 -14.75 -12.18 17.02
C ALA A 353 -15.45 -12.92 15.88
N MET A 354 -15.18 -12.55 14.63
CA MET A 354 -15.73 -13.24 13.47
C MET A 354 -15.30 -14.70 13.37
N MET A 355 -14.07 -15.03 13.77
CA MET A 355 -13.55 -16.40 13.80
C MET A 355 -14.24 -17.30 14.85
N ASN A 356 -15.07 -16.77 15.74
CA ASN A 356 -15.94 -17.57 16.62
C ASN A 356 -17.17 -18.13 15.89
N HIS A 357 -17.51 -17.61 14.71
CA HIS A 357 -18.67 -18.04 13.93
C HIS A 357 -18.26 -19.03 12.83
N GLU A 358 -18.87 -20.24 12.83
CA GLU A 358 -18.52 -21.29 11.86
C GLU A 358 -18.74 -20.84 10.41
N GLU A 359 -19.78 -20.09 10.12
CA GLU A 359 -20.06 -19.59 8.78
C GLU A 359 -18.91 -18.71 8.25
N PHE A 360 -18.35 -17.86 9.11
CA PHE A 360 -17.19 -17.04 8.72
C PHE A 360 -15.90 -17.86 8.62
N ARG A 361 -15.69 -18.86 9.50
CA ARG A 361 -14.55 -19.77 9.38
C ARG A 361 -14.54 -20.52 8.05
N VAL A 362 -15.69 -21.04 7.64
CA VAL A 362 -15.86 -21.70 6.33
C VAL A 362 -15.53 -20.73 5.21
N TYR A 363 -16.08 -19.52 5.27
CA TYR A 363 -15.79 -18.46 4.30
C TYR A 363 -14.30 -18.11 4.25
N PHE A 364 -13.64 -17.98 5.41
CA PHE A 364 -12.19 -17.70 5.49
C PHE A 364 -11.37 -18.84 4.85
N ARG A 365 -11.73 -20.10 5.08
CA ARG A 365 -11.09 -21.25 4.43
C ARG A 365 -11.19 -21.21 2.91
N ASP A 366 -12.33 -20.79 2.37
CA ASP A 366 -12.50 -20.59 0.93
C ASP A 366 -11.56 -19.50 0.39
N ARG A 367 -11.35 -18.43 1.16
CA ARG A 367 -10.41 -17.37 0.80
C ARG A 367 -8.96 -17.87 0.84
N VAL A 368 -8.58 -18.65 1.85
CA VAL A 368 -7.27 -19.31 1.91
C VAL A 368 -7.05 -20.19 0.67
N TYR A 369 -8.03 -21.06 0.34
CA TYR A 369 -7.94 -21.89 -0.85
C TYR A 369 -7.78 -21.07 -2.13
N LYS A 370 -8.60 -20.05 -2.31
CA LYS A 370 -8.57 -19.17 -3.48
C LYS A 370 -7.19 -18.52 -3.71
N HIS A 371 -6.55 -18.06 -2.63
CA HIS A 371 -5.34 -17.25 -2.76
C HIS A 371 -4.04 -18.03 -2.57
N CYS A 372 -4.07 -19.17 -1.88
CA CYS A 372 -2.85 -19.93 -1.57
C CYS A 372 -2.67 -21.19 -2.44
N PHE A 373 -3.63 -21.54 -3.29
CA PHE A 373 -3.54 -22.73 -4.14
C PHE A 373 -3.65 -22.38 -5.63
N HIS A 374 -3.24 -23.28 -6.49
CA HIS A 374 -3.27 -23.17 -7.97
C HIS A 374 -2.71 -21.82 -8.46
N ASP A 375 -3.50 -21.04 -9.16
CA ASP A 375 -3.13 -19.72 -9.69
C ASP A 375 -3.44 -18.58 -8.69
N GLY A 376 -3.52 -18.92 -7.40
CA GLY A 376 -3.83 -17.95 -6.36
C GLY A 376 -2.78 -16.85 -6.21
N VAL A 377 -3.23 -15.65 -5.88
CA VAL A 377 -2.38 -14.46 -5.81
C VAL A 377 -1.23 -14.61 -4.81
N LEU A 378 -1.45 -15.31 -3.69
CA LEU A 378 -0.42 -15.54 -2.65
C LEU A 378 0.47 -16.75 -2.95
N ARG A 379 0.62 -17.11 -4.22
CA ARG A 379 1.64 -18.05 -4.71
C ARG A 379 2.85 -17.28 -5.22
N ALA A 380 4.01 -17.90 -5.20
CA ALA A 380 5.25 -17.26 -5.63
C ALA A 380 5.13 -16.63 -7.04
N ASN A 381 4.52 -17.34 -7.98
CA ASN A 381 4.31 -16.83 -9.35
C ASN A 381 3.29 -15.69 -9.39
N GLY A 382 2.23 -15.73 -8.58
CA GLY A 382 1.21 -14.68 -8.53
C GLY A 382 1.73 -13.36 -7.97
N LEU A 383 2.77 -13.39 -7.16
CA LEU A 383 3.37 -12.21 -6.54
C LEU A 383 4.55 -11.64 -7.33
N ARG A 384 5.28 -12.50 -8.05
CA ARG A 384 6.57 -12.15 -8.64
C ARG A 384 6.47 -11.03 -9.67
N ASP A 385 5.53 -11.13 -10.59
CA ASP A 385 5.39 -10.12 -11.65
C ASP A 385 5.05 -8.73 -11.08
N ALA A 386 4.20 -8.68 -10.04
CA ALA A 386 3.85 -7.44 -9.38
C ALA A 386 5.03 -6.85 -8.59
N PHE A 387 5.81 -7.70 -7.96
CA PHE A 387 7.01 -7.30 -7.25
C PHE A 387 8.08 -6.78 -8.21
N ASP A 388 8.36 -7.55 -9.26
CA ASP A 388 9.37 -7.22 -10.27
C ASP A 388 9.03 -5.91 -11.00
N TYR A 389 7.74 -5.67 -11.31
CA TYR A 389 7.27 -4.39 -11.85
C TYR A 389 7.68 -3.21 -10.95
N ARG A 390 7.51 -3.34 -9.63
CA ARG A 390 7.88 -2.26 -8.69
C ARG A 390 9.38 -2.12 -8.50
N VAL A 391 10.13 -3.19 -8.60
CA VAL A 391 11.60 -3.15 -8.62
C VAL A 391 12.09 -2.41 -9.87
N ASP A 392 11.55 -2.76 -11.05
CA ASP A 392 11.96 -2.15 -12.32
C ASP A 392 11.64 -0.65 -12.35
N GLU A 393 10.50 -0.23 -11.79
CA GLU A 393 10.10 1.18 -11.67
C GLU A 393 11.13 2.00 -10.87
N LEU A 394 11.76 1.40 -9.86
CA LEU A 394 12.74 2.06 -9.01
C LEU A 394 14.20 1.78 -9.39
N TRP A 395 14.48 0.86 -10.31
CA TRP A 395 15.82 0.33 -10.57
C TRP A 395 16.89 1.41 -10.81
N THR A 396 16.58 2.42 -11.60
CA THR A 396 17.50 3.52 -11.85
C THR A 396 17.26 4.68 -10.88
N ALA A 397 16.04 4.89 -10.47
CA ALA A 397 15.65 5.97 -9.55
C ALA A 397 16.26 5.83 -8.15
N ILE A 398 16.59 4.61 -7.69
CA ILE A 398 17.21 4.38 -6.38
C ILE A 398 18.63 4.97 -6.27
N ILE A 399 19.32 5.19 -7.38
CA ILE A 399 20.70 5.72 -7.39
C ILE A 399 20.78 7.14 -6.81
N PRO A 400 20.00 8.13 -7.26
CA PRO A 400 19.98 9.44 -6.62
C PRO A 400 19.42 9.41 -5.18
N GLU A 401 18.56 8.45 -4.83
CA GLU A 401 18.12 8.22 -3.47
C GLU A 401 19.32 7.84 -2.57
N SER A 402 20.11 6.86 -2.98
CA SER A 402 21.34 6.44 -2.28
C SER A 402 22.33 7.59 -2.18
N ALA A 403 22.46 8.40 -3.22
CA ALA A 403 23.34 9.58 -3.22
C ALA A 403 22.86 10.68 -2.25
N ARG A 404 21.57 10.70 -1.91
CA ARG A 404 20.97 11.70 -1.01
C ARG A 404 20.86 11.22 0.42
N TRP A 405 20.42 9.99 0.64
CA TRP A 405 20.12 9.41 1.93
C TRP A 405 21.03 8.23 2.23
N GLN A 406 21.98 8.47 3.11
CA GLN A 406 22.88 7.44 3.59
C GLN A 406 22.95 7.46 5.11
N PRO A 407 23.23 6.30 5.73
CA PRO A 407 23.58 6.28 7.13
C PRO A 407 24.80 7.18 7.34
N GLY A 408 24.78 7.92 8.44
CA GLY A 408 25.85 8.86 8.78
C GLY A 408 27.23 8.21 8.84
N SER A 409 28.25 8.94 9.24
CA SER A 409 29.70 8.65 9.22
C SER A 409 30.17 7.30 9.81
N THR A 410 29.29 6.41 10.19
CA THR A 410 29.60 5.13 10.81
C THR A 410 29.70 3.95 9.83
N HIS A 411 29.30 4.14 8.54
CA HIS A 411 29.43 3.12 7.50
C HIS A 411 30.53 3.47 6.52
N SER A 412 31.41 2.51 6.24
CA SER A 412 32.55 2.66 5.35
C SER A 412 32.19 2.64 3.86
N ALA A 413 30.96 2.18 3.52
CA ALA A 413 30.44 2.11 2.16
C ALA A 413 29.00 2.64 2.10
N PRO A 414 28.56 3.24 0.98
CA PRO A 414 27.17 3.60 0.76
C PRO A 414 26.32 2.35 0.65
N TRP A 415 25.09 2.40 1.11
CA TRP A 415 24.07 1.43 0.72
C TRP A 415 23.59 1.80 -0.68
N ASP A 416 23.59 0.84 -1.54
CA ASP A 416 23.37 1.10 -2.95
C ASP A 416 22.48 0.05 -3.62
N ARG A 417 22.20 0.27 -4.90
CA ARG A 417 21.34 -0.55 -5.70
C ARG A 417 21.84 -2.00 -5.83
N ASP A 418 23.12 -2.15 -6.18
CA ASP A 418 23.70 -3.45 -6.54
C ASP A 418 24.25 -4.20 -5.31
N GLY A 419 24.28 -3.53 -4.15
CA GLY A 419 24.60 -4.08 -2.83
C GLY A 419 23.35 -4.42 -2.03
N GLU A 420 23.06 -3.61 -1.01
CA GLU A 420 22.01 -3.91 -0.03
C GLU A 420 20.63 -4.04 -0.65
N TRP A 421 20.26 -3.15 -1.60
CA TRP A 421 18.95 -3.21 -2.23
C TRP A 421 18.76 -4.48 -3.07
N GLN A 422 19.80 -4.91 -3.82
CA GLN A 422 19.76 -6.16 -4.56
C GLN A 422 19.67 -7.38 -3.64
N VAL A 423 20.32 -7.36 -2.49
CA VAL A 423 20.24 -8.45 -1.50
C VAL A 423 18.81 -8.64 -1.00
N GLU A 424 18.08 -7.55 -0.72
CA GLU A 424 16.69 -7.62 -0.31
C GLU A 424 15.76 -8.11 -1.45
N ILE A 425 15.99 -7.65 -2.67
CA ILE A 425 15.27 -8.14 -3.85
C ILE A 425 15.48 -9.65 -4.02
N ASP A 426 16.71 -10.11 -3.90
CA ASP A 426 17.06 -11.53 -4.03
C ASP A 426 16.48 -12.38 -2.89
N TYR A 427 16.44 -11.84 -1.67
CA TYR A 427 15.75 -12.49 -0.56
C TYR A 427 14.25 -12.67 -0.85
N MET A 428 13.57 -11.65 -1.34
CA MET A 428 12.16 -11.74 -1.70
C MET A 428 11.92 -12.79 -2.81
N ARG A 429 12.74 -12.76 -3.85
CA ARG A 429 12.60 -13.64 -5.03
C ARG A 429 12.94 -15.09 -4.75
N ASN A 430 13.96 -15.34 -3.95
CA ASN A 430 14.58 -16.67 -3.82
C ASN A 430 14.26 -17.36 -2.49
N THR A 431 13.78 -16.60 -1.49
CA THR A 431 13.50 -17.14 -0.14
C THR A 431 12.05 -16.87 0.28
N PHE A 432 11.63 -15.60 0.31
CA PHE A 432 10.34 -15.25 0.87
C PHE A 432 9.19 -15.79 0.03
N PHE A 433 9.07 -15.42 -1.23
CA PHE A 433 7.96 -15.88 -2.08
C PHE A 433 7.92 -17.40 -2.26
N PRO A 434 9.03 -18.12 -2.53
CA PRO A 434 9.00 -19.57 -2.66
C PRO A 434 8.56 -20.30 -1.39
N GLY A 435 8.95 -19.80 -0.21
CA GLY A 435 8.71 -20.47 1.07
C GLY A 435 7.42 -20.07 1.78
N ARG A 436 6.99 -18.79 1.65
CA ARG A 436 6.00 -18.19 2.55
C ARG A 436 4.62 -18.84 2.51
N THR A 437 4.12 -19.24 1.33
CA THR A 437 2.79 -19.85 1.24
C THR A 437 2.72 -21.16 2.02
N ALA A 438 3.75 -22.02 1.92
CA ALA A 438 3.78 -23.27 2.67
C ALA A 438 3.83 -23.03 4.18
N VAL A 439 4.68 -22.10 4.63
CA VAL A 439 4.79 -21.73 6.04
C VAL A 439 3.44 -21.20 6.58
N LEU A 440 2.77 -20.30 5.84
CA LEU A 440 1.46 -19.79 6.25
C LEU A 440 0.42 -20.90 6.36
N LEU A 441 0.35 -21.81 5.37
CA LEU A 441 -0.60 -22.93 5.41
C LEU A 441 -0.35 -23.83 6.61
N ASP A 442 0.91 -24.12 6.95
CA ASP A 442 1.24 -24.91 8.14
C ASP A 442 0.85 -24.19 9.44
N GLN A 443 1.05 -22.88 9.52
CA GLN A 443 0.60 -22.06 10.64
C GLN A 443 -0.94 -22.07 10.77
N LEU A 444 -1.67 -21.92 9.66
CA LEU A 444 -3.14 -21.97 9.64
C LEU A 444 -3.67 -23.36 10.02
N ARG A 445 -2.99 -24.45 9.61
CA ARG A 445 -3.33 -25.82 10.01
C ARG A 445 -3.12 -26.03 11.52
N ALA A 446 -1.99 -25.59 12.03
CA ALA A 446 -1.66 -25.70 13.45
C ALA A 446 -2.66 -24.92 14.33
N GLN A 447 -3.20 -23.80 13.83
CA GLN A 447 -4.24 -23.01 14.50
C GLN A 447 -5.64 -23.60 14.33
N GLY A 448 -5.84 -24.61 13.49
CA GLY A 448 -7.13 -25.19 13.17
C GLY A 448 -8.03 -24.33 12.26
N TRP A 449 -7.46 -23.27 11.69
CA TRP A 449 -8.19 -22.35 10.81
C TRP A 449 -8.31 -22.88 9.38
N TYR A 450 -7.37 -23.70 8.93
CA TYR A 450 -7.38 -24.40 7.63
C TYR A 450 -6.95 -25.87 7.83
N PRO A 451 -7.79 -26.71 8.48
CA PRO A 451 -7.36 -28.03 8.96
C PRO A 451 -7.19 -29.10 7.86
N VAL A 452 -7.87 -28.94 6.74
CA VAL A 452 -7.90 -29.89 5.62
C VAL A 452 -7.94 -29.15 4.30
N ASP A 453 -7.13 -29.61 3.34
CA ASP A 453 -7.13 -29.04 1.98
C ASP A 453 -8.43 -29.41 1.25
N ALA A 454 -8.84 -28.51 0.33
CA ALA A 454 -9.99 -28.75 -0.51
C ALA A 454 -9.76 -29.95 -1.44
N PRO A 455 -10.82 -30.61 -1.94
CA PRO A 455 -10.71 -31.66 -2.93
C PRO A 455 -10.01 -31.17 -4.22
N GLU A 456 -9.12 -31.98 -4.75
CA GLU A 456 -8.42 -31.71 -6.00
C GLU A 456 -9.05 -32.46 -7.16
N PHE A 457 -9.18 -31.79 -8.29
CA PHE A 457 -9.68 -32.33 -9.55
C PHE A 457 -8.54 -32.66 -10.49
N THR A 458 -8.62 -33.78 -11.18
CA THR A 458 -7.67 -34.16 -12.23
C THR A 458 -8.41 -34.37 -13.54
N PRO A 459 -8.22 -33.52 -14.56
CA PRO A 459 -7.53 -32.23 -14.53
C PRO A 459 -8.26 -31.18 -13.67
N HIS A 460 -7.58 -30.09 -13.33
CA HIS A 460 -8.12 -28.98 -12.53
C HIS A 460 -9.08 -28.08 -13.33
N GLY A 461 -9.90 -28.64 -14.19
CA GLY A 461 -10.77 -27.94 -15.13
C GLY A 461 -10.24 -27.94 -16.56
N GLY A 462 -10.94 -27.27 -17.47
CA GLY A 462 -10.56 -27.11 -18.86
C GLY A 462 -11.47 -27.84 -19.85
N ALA A 463 -11.12 -27.78 -21.15
CA ALA A 463 -11.85 -28.47 -22.21
C ALA A 463 -11.61 -30.00 -22.14
N VAL A 464 -12.67 -30.76 -22.12
CA VAL A 464 -12.62 -32.25 -22.08
C VAL A 464 -13.53 -32.85 -23.14
N ASN A 465 -13.27 -34.13 -23.50
CA ASN A 465 -14.08 -34.85 -24.48
C ASN A 465 -15.43 -35.30 -23.87
N ALA A 466 -16.41 -35.52 -24.73
CA ALA A 466 -17.70 -36.07 -24.30
C ALA A 466 -17.52 -37.42 -23.57
N GLY A 467 -18.23 -37.61 -22.46
CA GLY A 467 -18.09 -38.81 -21.62
C GLY A 467 -16.94 -38.75 -20.61
N PHE A 468 -16.24 -37.61 -20.49
CA PHE A 468 -15.22 -37.43 -19.48
C PHE A 468 -15.84 -37.44 -18.05
N SER A 469 -15.17 -38.13 -17.14
CA SER A 469 -15.47 -38.12 -15.72
C SER A 469 -14.27 -37.60 -14.93
N PRO A 470 -14.41 -36.52 -14.13
CA PRO A 470 -13.30 -35.99 -13.35
C PRO A 470 -12.90 -36.97 -12.25
N ILE A 471 -11.60 -37.10 -12.01
CA ILE A 471 -11.09 -37.73 -10.79
C ILE A 471 -11.01 -36.65 -9.71
N ILE A 472 -11.67 -36.88 -8.57
CA ILE A 472 -11.68 -35.97 -7.44
C ILE A 472 -11.08 -36.70 -6.24
N ASN A 473 -10.04 -36.10 -5.66
CA ASN A 473 -9.35 -36.64 -4.48
C ASN A 473 -9.43 -35.63 -3.33
N ALA A 474 -9.58 -36.13 -2.12
CA ALA A 474 -9.47 -35.33 -0.90
C ALA A 474 -8.48 -36.02 0.05
N PRO A 475 -7.68 -35.23 0.83
CA PRO A 475 -6.71 -35.81 1.76
C PRO A 475 -7.40 -36.56 2.92
N SER A 476 -8.67 -36.24 3.20
CA SER A 476 -9.48 -36.93 4.21
C SER A 476 -10.97 -36.67 4.02
N GLY A 477 -11.82 -37.46 4.66
CA GLY A 477 -13.26 -37.28 4.66
C GLY A 477 -13.99 -37.87 3.46
N ARG A 478 -15.28 -37.56 3.34
CA ARG A 478 -16.14 -37.96 2.21
C ARG A 478 -16.37 -36.76 1.30
N ILE A 479 -16.22 -36.95 0.01
CA ILE A 479 -16.44 -35.94 -1.02
C ILE A 479 -17.95 -35.89 -1.36
N TYR A 480 -18.51 -34.69 -1.45
CA TYR A 480 -19.86 -34.41 -1.95
C TYR A 480 -19.75 -33.46 -3.14
N VAL A 481 -20.54 -33.69 -4.18
CA VAL A 481 -20.52 -32.91 -5.42
C VAL A 481 -21.90 -32.40 -5.78
N THR A 482 -21.95 -31.27 -6.47
CA THR A 482 -23.12 -30.76 -7.19
C THR A 482 -22.71 -30.59 -8.65
N THR A 483 -23.63 -30.70 -9.60
CA THR A 483 -23.39 -30.54 -11.04
C THR A 483 -24.19 -29.41 -11.65
N ASP A 484 -25.01 -28.72 -10.84
CA ASP A 484 -25.87 -27.60 -11.21
C ASP A 484 -25.26 -26.22 -10.88
N GLY A 485 -24.03 -26.21 -10.34
CA GLY A 485 -23.34 -24.98 -9.89
C GLY A 485 -23.74 -24.52 -8.49
N SER A 486 -24.64 -25.25 -7.80
CA SER A 486 -24.93 -24.93 -6.40
C SER A 486 -23.77 -25.30 -5.47
N ASP A 487 -23.65 -24.61 -4.32
CA ASP A 487 -22.65 -24.96 -3.31
C ASP A 487 -23.04 -26.33 -2.68
N PRO A 488 -22.12 -27.31 -2.64
CA PRO A 488 -22.34 -28.57 -1.95
C PRO A 488 -22.50 -28.42 -0.43
N ARG A 489 -22.36 -27.21 0.10
CA ARG A 489 -22.52 -26.86 1.53
C ARG A 489 -23.71 -25.91 1.72
N LEU A 490 -24.33 -26.00 2.86
CA LEU A 490 -25.17 -24.93 3.40
C LEU A 490 -24.31 -23.87 4.13
N PRO A 491 -24.84 -22.67 4.35
CA PRO A 491 -24.19 -21.70 5.25
C PRO A 491 -23.84 -22.37 6.60
N GLY A 492 -22.58 -22.21 7.03
CA GLY A 492 -22.06 -22.89 8.23
C GLY A 492 -21.44 -24.27 7.97
N GLY A 493 -21.38 -24.74 6.72
CA GLY A 493 -20.59 -25.91 6.31
C GLY A 493 -21.31 -27.27 6.35
N ALA A 494 -22.57 -27.34 6.74
CA ALA A 494 -23.36 -28.58 6.64
C ALA A 494 -23.53 -29.00 5.17
N VAL A 495 -23.58 -30.30 4.90
CA VAL A 495 -23.78 -30.81 3.54
C VAL A 495 -25.14 -30.36 3.00
N ASN A 496 -25.15 -29.79 1.79
CA ASN A 496 -26.38 -29.43 1.10
C ASN A 496 -27.15 -30.72 0.74
N PRO A 497 -28.44 -30.83 1.06
CA PRO A 497 -29.26 -32.01 0.72
C PRO A 497 -29.30 -32.36 -0.78
N GLY A 498 -29.05 -31.36 -1.66
CA GLY A 498 -28.96 -31.57 -3.10
C GLY A 498 -27.60 -32.11 -3.56
N ALA A 499 -26.57 -32.10 -2.70
CA ALA A 499 -25.25 -32.62 -3.03
C ALA A 499 -25.22 -34.16 -2.95
N GLN A 500 -24.51 -34.77 -3.88
CA GLN A 500 -24.37 -36.25 -3.96
C GLN A 500 -23.02 -36.69 -3.45
N ALA A 501 -22.95 -37.83 -2.76
CA ALA A 501 -21.67 -38.42 -2.37
C ALA A 501 -20.88 -38.89 -3.63
N TYR A 502 -19.66 -38.44 -3.77
CA TYR A 502 -18.77 -38.87 -4.86
C TYR A 502 -18.19 -40.26 -4.55
N ASN A 503 -18.47 -41.24 -5.39
CA ASN A 503 -18.05 -42.64 -5.25
C ASN A 503 -17.02 -43.06 -6.33
N GLY A 504 -16.25 -42.10 -6.88
CA GLY A 504 -15.21 -42.40 -7.90
C GLY A 504 -15.72 -42.42 -9.34
N SER A 505 -17.01 -42.24 -9.60
CA SER A 505 -17.60 -42.13 -10.93
C SER A 505 -18.86 -41.26 -10.89
N SER A 506 -18.69 -39.94 -11.06
CA SER A 506 -19.84 -39.09 -11.40
C SER A 506 -19.77 -38.84 -12.91
N THR A 507 -20.65 -39.52 -13.67
CA THR A 507 -20.87 -39.13 -15.07
C THR A 507 -21.59 -37.79 -15.09
N THR A 508 -20.89 -36.75 -15.57
CA THR A 508 -21.56 -35.54 -16.00
C THR A 508 -22.33 -35.84 -17.28
N THR A 509 -23.65 -35.87 -17.23
CA THR A 509 -24.54 -35.83 -18.39
C THR A 509 -24.55 -34.44 -19.00
#